data_1c2ff5e993042d4049a801c39af8433d
#
_entry.id   1c2ff5e993042d4049a801c39af8433d
#
_cell.length_a   1.000
_cell.length_b   1.000
_cell.length_c   1.000
_cell.angle_alpha   90.00
_cell.angle_beta   90.00
_cell.angle_gamma   90.00
#
_symmetry.space_group_name_H-M   'P 1'
#
loop_
_entity.id
_entity.type
_entity.pdbx_description
1 polymer ?
#
loop_
_entity_poly.entity_id
_entity_poly.type
_entity_poly.pdbx_seq_one_letter_code
_entity_poly.pdbx_strand_id
1 'polypeptide(L)'
;MVDSLNLRLALTSAAMLGFRHGLDYDHIAAISDISSIQSKASDAMRYGLLYVGGHATTVAVLGAAAIAFRISLPPASDRWAERLVGITLVVLGVYVLGTFFREAPHNHLRPRTRITLLINGLLWIYWRLGRLFGGTRVEAPQVFKDGYGTGSTFLVGIIHGLGAETPTQLLLFLMAVNLGGTAAGLLGLLTFIAGLLLMNTLMCASAAGLFSATLGRPFALRTLTLLTSAYSIVVGTVFLLGSAGKLPSLTG
;
A
#
# COMPACT_ATOMS: atom_id res chain seq x y z
N MET A 1 -28.56 15.96 -23.57
CA MET A 1 -27.23 16.60 -23.77
C MET A 1 -26.61 16.71 -22.39
N VAL A 2 -25.64 15.88 -22.09
CA VAL A 2 -24.96 15.93 -20.78
C VAL A 2 -24.34 17.31 -20.67
N ASP A 3 -24.60 17.99 -19.57
CA ASP A 3 -24.02 19.29 -19.31
C ASP A 3 -22.50 19.14 -19.21
N SER A 4 -21.78 19.59 -20.24
CA SER A 4 -20.33 19.40 -20.36
C SER A 4 -19.58 19.97 -19.14
N LEU A 5 -20.19 20.92 -18.45
CA LEU A 5 -19.66 21.49 -17.20
C LEU A 5 -19.73 20.48 -16.05
N ASN A 6 -20.88 19.81 -15.88
CA ASN A 6 -21.04 18.82 -14.80
C ASN A 6 -20.09 17.63 -14.96
N LEU A 7 -19.86 17.18 -16.19
CA LEU A 7 -18.89 16.12 -16.44
C LEU A 7 -17.45 16.59 -16.12
N ARG A 8 -17.06 17.78 -16.53
CA ARG A 8 -15.73 18.36 -16.21
C ARG A 8 -15.53 18.49 -14.72
N LEU A 9 -16.53 18.97 -13.98
CA LEU A 9 -16.47 19.07 -12.52
C LEU A 9 -16.34 17.69 -11.88
N ALA A 10 -17.09 16.68 -12.33
CA ALA A 10 -16.97 15.31 -11.83
C ALA A 10 -15.58 14.71 -12.07
N LEU A 11 -15.00 14.90 -13.25
CA LEU A 11 -13.64 14.40 -13.57
C LEU A 11 -12.56 15.12 -12.77
N THR A 12 -12.69 16.43 -12.59
CA THR A 12 -11.75 17.21 -11.75
C THR A 12 -11.84 16.76 -10.29
N SER A 13 -13.05 16.56 -9.78
CA SER A 13 -13.28 16.06 -8.43
C SER A 13 -12.68 14.65 -8.26
N ALA A 14 -12.82 13.78 -9.25
CA ALA A 14 -12.22 12.45 -9.25
C ALA A 14 -10.68 12.53 -9.20
N ALA A 15 -10.06 13.40 -9.98
CA ALA A 15 -8.62 13.62 -9.96
C ALA A 15 -8.13 14.13 -8.59
N MET A 16 -8.84 15.12 -8.02
CA MET A 16 -8.53 15.70 -6.72
C MET A 16 -8.67 14.68 -5.59
N LEU A 17 -9.70 13.82 -5.64
CA LEU A 17 -9.89 12.76 -4.67
C LEU A 17 -8.82 11.68 -4.79
N GLY A 18 -8.42 11.31 -6.01
CA GLY A 18 -7.30 10.41 -6.20
C GLY A 18 -6.00 10.98 -5.64
N PHE A 19 -5.74 12.27 -5.88
CA PHE A 19 -4.60 12.97 -5.30
C PHE A 19 -4.64 12.97 -3.77
N ARG A 20 -5.79 13.29 -3.18
CA ARG A 20 -6.01 13.25 -1.73
C ARG A 20 -5.82 11.85 -1.17
N HIS A 21 -6.39 10.82 -1.82
CA HIS A 21 -6.25 9.44 -1.42
C HIS A 21 -4.77 9.00 -1.38
N GLY A 22 -3.94 9.49 -2.30
CA GLY A 22 -2.49 9.27 -2.22
C GLY A 22 -1.82 9.79 -0.95
N LEU A 23 -2.45 10.69 -0.20
CA LEU A 23 -1.96 11.22 1.09
C LEU A 23 -2.48 10.46 2.31
N ASP A 24 -3.24 9.38 2.13
CA ASP A 24 -3.80 8.66 3.27
C ASP A 24 -2.68 8.04 4.13
N TYR A 25 -2.98 7.85 5.42
CA TYR A 25 -2.03 7.43 6.45
C TYR A 25 -1.31 6.13 6.12
N ASP A 26 -2.00 5.19 5.49
CA ASP A 26 -1.46 3.89 5.09
C ASP A 26 -0.44 4.00 3.95
N HIS A 27 -0.67 4.90 2.99
CA HIS A 27 0.30 5.19 1.93
C HIS A 27 1.58 5.82 2.48
N ILE A 28 1.44 6.82 3.38
CA ILE A 28 2.58 7.45 4.05
C ILE A 28 3.39 6.38 4.80
N ALA A 29 2.71 5.51 5.56
CA ALA A 29 3.35 4.45 6.32
C ALA A 29 4.09 3.46 5.41
N ALA A 30 3.40 2.90 4.41
CA ALA A 30 3.97 1.88 3.53
C ALA A 30 5.15 2.41 2.72
N ILE A 31 5.02 3.60 2.09
CA ILE A 31 6.07 4.21 1.26
C ILE A 31 7.29 4.57 2.12
N SER A 32 7.07 5.15 3.31
CA SER A 32 8.16 5.50 4.22
C SER A 32 8.92 4.26 4.68
N ASP A 33 8.22 3.21 5.03
CA ASP A 33 8.83 1.97 5.43
C ASP A 33 9.60 1.32 4.27
N ILE A 34 9.02 1.21 3.08
CA ILE A 34 9.69 0.67 1.91
C ILE A 34 10.99 1.45 1.62
N SER A 35 10.95 2.76 1.76
CA SER A 35 12.10 3.63 1.50
C SER A 35 13.17 3.52 2.60
N SER A 36 12.77 3.36 3.86
CA SER A 36 13.67 3.37 5.04
C SER A 36 14.73 2.28 5.04
N ILE A 37 14.48 1.18 4.35
CA ILE A 37 15.36 0.01 4.31
C ILE A 37 16.22 -0.06 3.05
N GLN A 38 16.11 0.93 2.18
CA GLN A 38 16.90 0.99 0.95
C GLN A 38 18.24 1.71 1.19
N SER A 39 19.30 1.16 0.61
CA SER A 39 20.62 1.78 0.67
C SER A 39 20.87 2.85 -0.38
N LYS A 40 19.98 2.95 -1.38
CA LYS A 40 20.08 3.90 -2.49
C LYS A 40 18.73 4.55 -2.76
N ALA A 41 18.73 5.85 -3.07
CA ALA A 41 17.52 6.58 -3.44
C ALA A 41 16.84 5.99 -4.69
N SER A 42 17.61 5.49 -5.66
CA SER A 42 17.08 4.82 -6.86
C SER A 42 16.28 3.56 -6.52
N ASP A 43 16.73 2.78 -5.54
CA ASP A 43 16.03 1.58 -5.11
C ASP A 43 14.79 1.94 -4.30
N ALA A 44 14.88 2.95 -3.41
CA ALA A 44 13.72 3.48 -2.69
C ALA A 44 12.62 3.95 -3.66
N MET A 45 12.99 4.73 -4.67
CA MET A 45 12.07 5.17 -5.71
C MET A 45 11.48 4.01 -6.50
N ARG A 46 12.31 3.06 -6.96
CA ARG A 46 11.88 1.89 -7.73
C ARG A 46 10.88 1.04 -6.94
N TYR A 47 11.20 0.69 -5.71
CA TYR A 47 10.32 -0.14 -4.89
C TYR A 47 9.06 0.60 -4.45
N GLY A 48 9.16 1.90 -4.17
CA GLY A 48 7.99 2.74 -3.94
C GLY A 48 7.03 2.75 -5.14
N LEU A 49 7.55 2.95 -6.35
CA LEU A 49 6.73 2.90 -7.57
C LEU A 49 6.15 1.53 -7.86
N LEU A 50 6.83 0.44 -7.52
CA LEU A 50 6.27 -0.91 -7.63
C LEU A 50 5.08 -1.12 -6.69
N TYR A 51 5.18 -0.64 -5.46
CA TYR A 51 4.07 -0.63 -4.51
C TYR A 51 2.89 0.18 -5.07
N VAL A 52 3.14 1.39 -5.54
CA VAL A 52 2.12 2.28 -6.12
C VAL A 52 1.47 1.63 -7.35
N GLY A 53 2.25 0.97 -8.20
CA GLY A 53 1.74 0.24 -9.36
C GLY A 53 0.83 -0.93 -8.98
N GLY A 54 1.19 -1.70 -7.95
CA GLY A 54 0.34 -2.77 -7.40
C GLY A 54 -0.98 -2.23 -6.87
N HIS A 55 -0.93 -1.16 -6.09
CA HIS A 55 -2.10 -0.47 -5.54
C HIS A 55 -3.02 0.04 -6.66
N ALA A 56 -2.48 0.81 -7.60
CA ALA A 56 -3.24 1.33 -8.73
C ALA A 56 -3.87 0.23 -9.60
N THR A 57 -3.20 -0.92 -9.72
CA THR A 57 -3.75 -2.09 -10.45
C THR A 57 -5.02 -2.61 -9.76
N THR A 58 -5.01 -2.73 -8.43
CA THR A 58 -6.20 -3.18 -7.69
C THR A 58 -7.33 -2.18 -7.81
N VAL A 59 -7.04 -0.89 -7.63
CA VAL A 59 -8.03 0.19 -7.80
C VAL A 59 -8.63 0.16 -9.22
N ALA A 60 -7.79 0.00 -10.24
CA ALA A 60 -8.25 -0.09 -11.63
C ALA A 60 -9.17 -1.29 -11.86
N VAL A 61 -8.78 -2.47 -11.39
CA VAL A 61 -9.55 -3.71 -11.59
C VAL A 61 -10.87 -3.67 -10.83
N LEU A 62 -10.84 -3.33 -9.54
CA LEU A 62 -12.06 -3.28 -8.71
C LEU A 62 -12.97 -2.14 -9.13
N GLY A 63 -12.43 -0.96 -9.41
CA GLY A 63 -13.19 0.18 -9.88
C GLY A 63 -13.84 -0.09 -11.24
N ALA A 64 -13.12 -0.68 -12.19
CA ALA A 64 -13.68 -1.06 -13.48
C ALA A 64 -14.77 -2.14 -13.34
N ALA A 65 -14.56 -3.13 -12.48
CA ALA A 65 -15.56 -4.15 -12.20
C ALA A 65 -16.83 -3.54 -11.58
N ALA A 66 -16.69 -2.65 -10.60
CA ALA A 66 -17.78 -1.96 -9.95
C ALA A 66 -18.61 -1.12 -10.97
N ILE A 67 -17.93 -0.42 -11.87
CA ILE A 67 -18.57 0.36 -12.94
C ILE A 67 -19.29 -0.55 -13.94
N ALA A 68 -18.63 -1.62 -14.40
CA ALA A 68 -19.19 -2.52 -15.41
C ALA A 68 -20.41 -3.30 -14.92
N PHE A 69 -20.34 -3.79 -13.69
CA PHE A 69 -21.41 -4.59 -13.09
C PHE A 69 -22.38 -3.80 -12.23
N ARG A 70 -22.13 -2.49 -12.04
CA ARG A 70 -22.91 -1.60 -11.15
C ARG A 70 -23.07 -2.16 -9.73
N ILE A 71 -22.00 -2.77 -9.22
CA ILE A 71 -21.99 -3.40 -7.90
C ILE A 71 -21.49 -2.37 -6.87
N SER A 72 -22.23 -2.20 -5.79
CA SER A 72 -21.72 -1.56 -4.57
C SER A 72 -21.14 -2.62 -3.65
N LEU A 73 -19.94 -2.38 -3.13
CA LEU A 73 -19.33 -3.30 -2.17
C LEU A 73 -20.12 -3.25 -0.85
N PRO A 74 -20.37 -4.40 -0.21
CA PRO A 74 -21.02 -4.44 1.10
C PRO A 74 -20.15 -3.73 2.15
N PRO A 75 -20.73 -3.01 3.15
CA PRO A 75 -19.95 -2.36 4.22
C PRO A 75 -19.09 -3.33 5.04
N ALA A 76 -19.37 -4.62 4.97
CA ALA A 76 -18.56 -5.65 5.63
C ALA A 76 -17.20 -5.85 4.94
N SER A 77 -17.10 -5.67 3.61
CA SER A 77 -15.84 -5.81 2.87
C SER A 77 -14.83 -4.74 3.29
N ASP A 78 -15.27 -3.50 3.55
CA ASP A 78 -14.41 -2.40 3.96
C ASP A 78 -13.68 -2.72 5.27
N ARG A 79 -14.38 -3.30 6.24
CA ARG A 79 -13.80 -3.66 7.54
C ARG A 79 -12.75 -4.75 7.43
N TRP A 80 -12.94 -5.73 6.53
CA TRP A 80 -11.94 -6.78 6.29
C TRP A 80 -10.73 -6.23 5.55
N ALA A 81 -10.96 -5.40 4.55
CA ALA A 81 -9.92 -4.74 3.79
C ALA A 81 -9.08 -3.81 4.68
N GLU A 82 -9.72 -2.99 5.52
CA GLU A 82 -9.07 -2.14 6.52
C GLU A 82 -8.18 -2.96 7.46
N ARG A 83 -8.67 -4.08 7.99
CA ARG A 83 -7.87 -4.96 8.86
C ARG A 83 -6.70 -5.61 8.14
N LEU A 84 -6.85 -6.00 6.87
CA LEU A 84 -5.75 -6.55 6.07
C LEU A 84 -4.64 -5.50 5.89
N VAL A 85 -5.00 -4.26 5.57
CA VAL A 85 -4.05 -3.15 5.51
C VAL A 85 -3.38 -2.96 6.87
N GLY A 86 -4.17 -2.95 7.95
CA GLY A 86 -3.65 -2.84 9.32
C GLY A 86 -2.61 -3.92 9.65
N ILE A 87 -2.90 -5.19 9.33
CA ILE A 87 -1.96 -6.30 9.52
C ILE A 87 -0.66 -6.05 8.75
N THR A 88 -0.76 -5.67 7.48
CA THR A 88 0.42 -5.43 6.65
C THR A 88 1.27 -4.30 7.21
N LEU A 89 0.67 -3.20 7.67
CA LEU A 89 1.38 -2.07 8.26
C LEU A 89 2.06 -2.43 9.59
N VAL A 90 1.38 -3.15 10.48
CA VAL A 90 1.99 -3.62 11.74
C VAL A 90 3.19 -4.53 11.45
N VAL A 91 3.01 -5.52 10.58
CA VAL A 91 4.10 -6.41 10.16
C VAL A 91 5.23 -5.60 9.54
N LEU A 92 4.89 -4.63 8.71
CA LEU A 92 5.82 -3.73 8.07
C LEU A 92 6.63 -2.92 9.12
N GLY A 93 6.01 -2.26 10.05
CA GLY A 93 6.65 -1.50 11.13
C GLY A 93 7.50 -2.35 12.07
N VAL A 94 6.96 -3.49 12.53
CA VAL A 94 7.70 -4.43 13.42
C VAL A 94 8.97 -4.96 12.76
N TYR A 95 8.94 -5.22 11.50
CA TYR A 95 10.15 -5.65 10.81
C TYR A 95 11.19 -4.53 10.69
N VAL A 96 10.82 -3.28 10.33
CA VAL A 96 11.77 -2.15 10.30
C VAL A 96 12.39 -1.98 11.68
N LEU A 97 11.56 -2.04 12.72
CA LEU A 97 12.02 -2.00 14.10
C LEU A 97 12.98 -3.16 14.40
N GLY A 98 12.65 -4.37 13.93
CA GLY A 98 13.50 -5.56 14.10
C GLY A 98 14.84 -5.47 13.38
N THR A 99 14.90 -4.85 12.20
CA THR A 99 16.17 -4.59 11.51
C THR A 99 17.05 -3.64 12.33
N PHE A 100 16.45 -2.63 12.94
CA PHE A 100 17.14 -1.67 13.79
C PHE A 100 17.88 -2.32 14.99
N PHE A 101 17.23 -3.29 15.65
CA PHE A 101 17.84 -3.97 16.82
C PHE A 101 18.85 -5.07 16.45
N ARG A 102 18.88 -5.51 15.19
CA ARG A 102 19.77 -6.56 14.70
C ARG A 102 21.09 -6.06 14.11
N GLU A 103 21.22 -4.79 13.86
CA GLU A 103 22.47 -4.17 13.40
C GLU A 103 23.47 -4.01 14.56
N ALA A 104 24.04 -5.15 15.00
CA ALA A 104 25.34 -5.15 15.65
C ALA A 104 26.43 -4.90 14.58
N PRO A 105 27.56 -4.26 14.93
CA PRO A 105 28.55 -3.78 13.98
C PRO A 105 29.22 -4.95 13.26
N HIS A 106 29.36 -4.90 11.96
CA HIS A 106 30.04 -5.81 11.04
C HIS A 106 29.10 -6.81 10.32
N ASN A 107 28.62 -6.42 9.22
CA ASN A 107 28.57 -7.07 7.91
C ASN A 107 27.38 -6.58 7.10
N HIS A 108 27.60 -6.37 5.82
CA HIS A 108 26.61 -6.01 4.81
C HIS A 108 25.40 -6.97 4.83
N LEU A 109 24.44 -6.73 5.72
CA LEU A 109 23.21 -7.50 5.79
C LEU A 109 22.30 -7.01 4.66
N ARG A 110 22.19 -7.82 3.63
CA ARG A 110 21.14 -7.66 2.60
C ARG A 110 19.77 -7.67 3.29
N PRO A 111 18.95 -6.65 3.11
CA PRO A 111 17.64 -6.58 3.74
C PRO A 111 16.79 -7.76 3.25
N ARG A 112 16.38 -8.63 4.17
CA ARG A 112 15.43 -9.71 3.86
C ARG A 112 14.02 -9.11 3.84
N THR A 113 13.33 -9.27 2.74
CA THR A 113 12.00 -8.73 2.49
C THR A 113 10.94 -9.32 3.43
N ARG A 114 10.05 -8.50 3.91
CA ARG A 114 9.00 -8.79 4.90
C ARG A 114 7.86 -9.62 4.37
N ILE A 115 7.53 -9.46 3.09
CA ILE A 115 6.59 -10.33 2.41
C ILE A 115 7.18 -11.71 2.30
N THR A 116 8.49 -11.80 2.13
CA THR A 116 9.21 -13.05 2.30
C THR A 116 8.95 -13.65 3.68
N LEU A 117 8.91 -12.85 4.74
CA LEU A 117 8.59 -13.35 6.09
C LEU A 117 7.11 -13.67 6.26
N LEU A 118 6.20 -12.88 5.69
CA LEU A 118 4.75 -13.19 5.70
C LEU A 118 4.45 -14.40 4.84
N ILE A 119 4.95 -14.43 3.61
CA ILE A 119 4.77 -15.59 2.71
C ILE A 119 5.51 -16.79 3.27
N ASN A 120 6.72 -16.64 3.79
CA ASN A 120 7.43 -17.73 4.48
C ASN A 120 6.72 -18.15 5.76
N GLY A 121 6.15 -17.21 6.50
CA GLY A 121 5.33 -17.51 7.67
C GLY A 121 4.06 -18.28 7.28
N LEU A 122 3.34 -17.84 6.27
CA LEU A 122 2.15 -18.50 5.75
C LEU A 122 2.48 -19.85 5.11
N LEU A 123 3.54 -19.94 4.32
CA LEU A 123 4.01 -21.19 3.73
C LEU A 123 4.58 -22.14 4.80
N TRP A 124 5.22 -21.62 5.83
CA TRP A 124 5.69 -22.41 6.97
C TRP A 124 4.50 -22.93 7.79
N ILE A 125 3.47 -22.12 8.03
CA ILE A 125 2.22 -22.53 8.67
C ILE A 125 1.52 -23.58 7.80
N TYR A 126 1.40 -23.33 6.50
CA TYR A 126 0.82 -24.28 5.55
C TYR A 126 1.60 -25.59 5.52
N TRP A 127 2.93 -25.54 5.47
CA TRP A 127 3.80 -26.71 5.54
C TRP A 127 3.67 -27.46 6.88
N ARG A 128 3.59 -26.72 7.97
CA ARG A 128 3.43 -27.30 9.32
C ARG A 128 2.05 -27.94 9.51
N LEU A 129 1.01 -27.32 9.02
CA LEU A 129 -0.34 -27.88 9.00
C LEU A 129 -0.41 -29.11 8.08
N GLY A 130 0.18 -29.08 6.90
CA GLY A 130 0.28 -30.22 6.01
C GLY A 130 1.02 -31.42 6.62
N ARG A 131 2.02 -31.17 7.45
CA ARG A 131 2.72 -32.19 8.23
C ARG A 131 1.86 -32.81 9.34
N LEU A 132 1.01 -32.03 9.96
CA LEU A 132 0.07 -32.50 11.01
C LEU A 132 -1.03 -33.40 10.41
N PHE A 133 -1.36 -33.20 9.14
CA PHE A 133 -2.39 -33.98 8.44
C PHE A 133 -1.83 -35.07 7.52
N GLY A 134 -0.58 -35.52 7.71
CA GLY A 134 -0.01 -36.69 7.04
C GLY A 134 0.43 -36.49 5.58
N GLY A 135 0.58 -35.27 5.13
CA GLY A 135 1.02 -34.95 3.76
C GLY A 135 2.53 -35.04 3.59
N THR A 136 2.94 -35.60 2.47
CA THR A 136 4.23 -35.88 1.86
C THR A 136 5.43 -35.08 2.33
N ARG A 137 6.64 -35.70 2.27
CA ARG A 137 7.98 -35.15 2.49
C ARG A 137 8.29 -34.03 1.49
N VAL A 138 7.68 -32.89 1.65
CA VAL A 138 8.08 -31.66 0.97
C VAL A 138 9.15 -31.01 1.82
N GLU A 139 10.34 -30.78 1.26
CA GLU A 139 11.38 -29.96 1.90
C GLU A 139 10.78 -28.62 2.25
N ALA A 140 11.21 -28.07 3.43
CA ALA A 140 10.77 -26.73 3.83
C ALA A 140 11.04 -25.76 2.69
N PRO A 141 10.03 -24.98 2.25
CA PRO A 141 10.21 -24.12 1.10
C PRO A 141 11.38 -23.16 1.35
N GLN A 142 12.44 -23.29 0.57
CA GLN A 142 13.53 -22.31 0.52
C GLN A 142 13.04 -21.08 -0.24
N VAL A 143 12.02 -20.44 0.32
CA VAL A 143 11.39 -19.31 -0.32
C VAL A 143 12.26 -18.10 -0.01
N PHE A 144 12.88 -17.57 -1.07
CA PHE A 144 13.57 -16.27 -1.11
C PHE A 144 14.97 -16.20 -0.46
N LYS A 145 15.96 -16.62 -1.20
CA LYS A 145 17.38 -16.37 -0.89
C LYS A 145 17.80 -14.92 -1.12
N ASP A 146 17.05 -14.13 -1.86
CA ASP A 146 17.46 -12.81 -2.34
C ASP A 146 16.44 -11.75 -1.91
N GLY A 147 16.95 -10.61 -1.44
CA GLY A 147 16.28 -9.45 -0.87
C GLY A 147 14.95 -8.97 -1.51
N TYR A 148 14.57 -7.72 -1.33
CA TYR A 148 13.33 -7.12 -1.84
C TYR A 148 13.09 -7.51 -3.31
N GLY A 149 12.23 -8.50 -3.55
CA GLY A 149 11.85 -8.88 -4.90
C GLY A 149 10.82 -7.88 -5.46
N THR A 150 10.95 -7.54 -6.74
CA THR A 150 9.98 -6.68 -7.45
C THR A 150 8.54 -7.19 -7.28
N GLY A 151 8.35 -8.52 -7.32
CA GLY A 151 7.04 -9.14 -7.15
C GLY A 151 6.44 -8.97 -5.76
N SER A 152 7.25 -9.00 -4.71
CA SER A 152 6.75 -8.88 -3.35
C SER A 152 6.27 -7.47 -3.02
N THR A 153 6.98 -6.44 -3.46
CA THR A 153 6.58 -5.05 -3.25
C THR A 153 5.31 -4.70 -4.03
N PHE A 154 5.22 -5.21 -5.26
CA PHE A 154 4.01 -5.08 -6.07
C PHE A 154 2.81 -5.76 -5.41
N LEU A 155 2.99 -6.96 -4.85
CA LEU A 155 1.94 -7.69 -4.12
C LEU A 155 1.47 -6.95 -2.86
N VAL A 156 2.38 -6.28 -2.13
CA VAL A 156 1.97 -5.39 -1.02
C VAL A 156 1.04 -4.30 -1.53
N GLY A 157 1.40 -3.66 -2.63
CA GLY A 157 0.54 -2.65 -3.26
C GLY A 157 -0.84 -3.21 -3.60
N ILE A 158 -0.92 -4.42 -4.18
CA ILE A 158 -2.19 -5.10 -4.46
C ILE A 158 -3.02 -5.28 -3.19
N ILE A 159 -2.40 -5.79 -2.11
CA ILE A 159 -3.10 -6.00 -0.84
C ILE A 159 -3.60 -4.68 -0.24
N HIS A 160 -2.79 -3.62 -0.28
CA HIS A 160 -3.21 -2.30 0.17
C HIS A 160 -4.34 -1.72 -0.70
N GLY A 161 -4.30 -1.97 -2.02
CA GLY A 161 -5.36 -1.57 -2.92
C GLY A 161 -6.72 -2.19 -2.60
N LEU A 162 -6.77 -3.37 -1.99
CA LEU A 162 -8.03 -3.98 -1.52
C LEU A 162 -8.70 -3.16 -0.41
N GLY A 163 -7.91 -2.44 0.40
CA GLY A 163 -8.42 -1.58 1.47
C GLY A 163 -8.77 -0.15 1.03
N ALA A 164 -8.41 0.19 -0.19
CA ALA A 164 -8.55 1.56 -0.72
C ALA A 164 -9.95 1.89 -1.24
N GLU A 165 -10.76 0.89 -1.52
CA GLU A 165 -12.09 1.06 -2.10
C GLU A 165 -13.10 1.55 -1.06
N THR A 166 -13.06 2.85 -0.79
CA THR A 166 -14.06 3.47 0.08
C THR A 166 -15.40 3.65 -0.65
N PRO A 167 -16.54 3.58 0.05
CA PRO A 167 -17.86 3.85 -0.52
C PRO A 167 -17.93 5.19 -1.27
N THR A 168 -17.15 6.18 -0.83
CA THR A 168 -17.10 7.52 -1.43
C THR A 168 -16.49 7.50 -2.84
N GLN A 169 -15.46 6.71 -3.06
CA GLN A 169 -14.82 6.58 -4.37
C GLN A 169 -15.75 5.87 -5.36
N LEU A 170 -16.38 4.80 -4.87
CA LEU A 170 -17.36 4.06 -5.66
C LEU A 170 -18.56 4.94 -6.06
N LEU A 171 -19.02 5.77 -5.13
CA LEU A 171 -20.13 6.71 -5.35
C LEU A 171 -19.78 7.73 -6.44
N LEU A 172 -18.53 8.17 -6.52
CA LEU A 172 -18.03 9.07 -7.56
C LEU A 172 -18.03 8.42 -8.93
N PHE A 173 -17.59 7.18 -9.03
CA PHE A 173 -17.59 6.46 -10.29
C PHE A 173 -19.03 6.22 -10.77
N LEU A 174 -19.96 5.88 -9.85
CA LEU A 174 -21.37 5.72 -10.16
C LEU A 174 -22.02 7.06 -10.54
N MET A 175 -21.65 8.18 -9.91
CA MET A 175 -22.11 9.51 -10.36
C MET A 175 -21.64 9.80 -11.79
N ALA A 176 -20.40 9.52 -12.13
CA ALA A 176 -19.90 9.71 -13.49
C ALA A 176 -20.64 8.81 -14.49
N VAL A 177 -20.96 7.57 -14.11
CA VAL A 177 -21.81 6.68 -14.92
C VAL A 177 -23.20 7.28 -15.15
N ASN A 178 -23.83 7.86 -14.14
CA ASN A 178 -25.14 8.49 -14.25
C ASN A 178 -25.12 9.75 -15.13
N LEU A 179 -24.01 10.49 -15.17
CA LEU A 179 -23.85 11.70 -15.98
C LEU A 179 -23.53 11.41 -17.45
N GLY A 180 -22.77 10.36 -17.75
CA GLY A 180 -22.30 10.12 -19.11
C GLY A 180 -22.14 8.64 -19.49
N GLY A 181 -22.77 7.73 -18.73
CA GLY A 181 -22.70 6.29 -18.98
C GLY A 181 -21.36 5.66 -18.53
N THR A 182 -21.19 4.38 -18.89
CA THR A 182 -20.01 3.58 -18.50
C THR A 182 -18.69 4.23 -18.93
N ALA A 183 -18.66 4.87 -20.10
CA ALA A 183 -17.45 5.55 -20.59
C ALA A 183 -17.04 6.72 -19.67
N ALA A 184 -18.00 7.51 -19.20
CA ALA A 184 -17.73 8.60 -18.26
C ALA A 184 -17.28 8.07 -16.89
N GLY A 185 -17.85 6.96 -16.43
CA GLY A 185 -17.41 6.28 -15.21
C GLY A 185 -15.96 5.79 -15.30
N LEU A 186 -15.59 5.15 -16.40
CA LEU A 186 -14.20 4.71 -16.64
C LEU A 186 -13.25 5.90 -16.77
N LEU A 187 -13.67 6.99 -17.37
CA LEU A 187 -12.86 8.20 -17.44
C LEU A 187 -12.66 8.81 -16.06
N GLY A 188 -13.70 8.80 -15.20
CA GLY A 188 -13.61 9.20 -13.80
C GLY A 188 -12.61 8.34 -13.02
N LEU A 189 -12.65 7.02 -13.20
CA LEU A 189 -11.68 6.09 -12.62
C LEU A 189 -10.24 6.39 -13.09
N LEU A 190 -10.05 6.63 -14.37
CA LEU A 190 -8.72 6.97 -14.91
C LEU A 190 -8.18 8.29 -14.35
N THR A 191 -9.02 9.31 -14.23
CA THR A 191 -8.59 10.59 -13.64
C THR A 191 -8.30 10.47 -12.15
N PHE A 192 -9.06 9.65 -11.41
CA PHE A 192 -8.76 9.30 -10.02
C PHE A 192 -7.40 8.61 -9.90
N ILE A 193 -7.15 7.57 -10.70
CA ILE A 193 -5.87 6.84 -10.72
C ILE A 193 -4.71 7.79 -11.07
N ALA A 194 -4.90 8.69 -12.01
CA ALA A 194 -3.88 9.68 -12.37
C ALA A 194 -3.52 10.60 -11.19
N GLY A 195 -4.51 11.09 -10.44
CA GLY A 195 -4.30 11.85 -9.22
C GLY A 195 -3.56 11.07 -8.15
N LEU A 196 -3.97 9.83 -7.91
CA LEU A 196 -3.34 8.90 -6.98
C LEU A 196 -1.87 8.63 -7.34
N LEU A 197 -1.60 8.29 -8.59
CA LEU A 197 -0.25 8.03 -9.09
C LEU A 197 0.66 9.26 -8.95
N LEU A 198 0.13 10.44 -9.28
CA LEU A 198 0.87 11.69 -9.14
C LEU A 198 1.31 11.90 -7.68
N MET A 199 0.37 11.84 -6.74
CA MET A 199 0.67 12.09 -5.34
C MET A 199 1.61 11.03 -4.75
N ASN A 200 1.33 9.77 -5.00
CA ASN A 200 2.19 8.68 -4.51
C ASN A 200 3.60 8.72 -5.13
N THR A 201 3.74 9.15 -6.38
CA THR A 201 5.06 9.37 -7.00
C THR A 201 5.82 10.48 -6.29
N LEU A 202 5.16 11.60 -5.96
CA LEU A 202 5.74 12.68 -5.18
C LEU A 202 6.17 12.21 -3.79
N MET A 203 5.35 11.39 -3.14
CA MET A 203 5.70 10.80 -1.84
C MET A 203 6.90 9.86 -1.94
N CYS A 204 6.96 8.99 -2.96
CA CYS A 204 8.12 8.12 -3.19
C CYS A 204 9.40 8.94 -3.40
N ALA A 205 9.33 10.01 -4.19
CA ALA A 205 10.48 10.90 -4.42
C ALA A 205 10.91 11.62 -3.13
N SER A 206 9.93 12.13 -2.36
CA SER A 206 10.19 12.79 -1.07
C SER A 206 10.80 11.84 -0.06
N ALA A 207 10.26 10.63 0.09
CA ALA A 207 10.79 9.61 0.99
C ALA A 207 12.20 9.17 0.55
N ALA A 208 12.40 8.88 -0.73
CA ALA A 208 13.71 8.52 -1.27
C ALA A 208 14.76 9.62 -1.04
N GLY A 209 14.38 10.89 -1.24
CA GLY A 209 15.24 12.04 -0.97
C GLY A 209 15.57 12.19 0.52
N LEU A 210 14.55 12.09 1.38
CA LEU A 210 14.72 12.22 2.84
C LEU A 210 15.63 11.13 3.40
N PHE A 211 15.39 9.86 3.06
CA PHE A 211 16.25 8.75 3.53
C PHE A 211 17.65 8.85 2.93
N SER A 212 17.79 9.22 1.66
CA SER A 212 19.08 9.45 1.02
C SER A 212 19.91 10.54 1.71
N ALA A 213 19.26 11.64 2.14
CA ALA A 213 19.93 12.72 2.85
C ALA A 213 20.44 12.32 4.26
N THR A 214 19.91 11.23 4.82
CA THR A 214 20.36 10.68 6.10
C THR A 214 21.47 9.63 5.96
N LEU A 215 21.79 9.18 4.74
CA LEU A 215 22.90 8.29 4.48
C LEU A 215 24.22 8.94 4.90
N GLY A 216 25.04 8.21 5.66
CA GLY A 216 26.25 8.77 6.26
C GLY A 216 26.05 9.49 7.61
N ARG A 217 24.80 9.64 8.07
CA ARG A 217 24.45 10.22 9.37
C ARG A 217 23.72 9.18 10.23
N PRO A 218 24.43 8.27 10.90
CA PRO A 218 23.82 7.08 11.53
C PRO A 218 22.73 7.43 12.55
N PHE A 219 22.92 8.51 13.31
CA PHE A 219 21.92 8.95 14.28
C PHE A 219 20.63 9.42 13.58
N ALA A 220 20.73 10.25 12.55
CA ALA A 220 19.56 10.76 11.81
C ALA A 220 18.81 9.61 11.10
N LEU A 221 19.53 8.69 10.47
CA LEU A 221 18.93 7.52 9.83
C LEU A 221 18.19 6.65 10.86
N ARG A 222 18.82 6.38 12.00
CA ARG A 222 18.22 5.62 13.10
C ARG A 222 16.94 6.27 13.62
N THR A 223 17.00 7.57 13.91
CA THR A 223 15.83 8.32 14.40
C THR A 223 14.70 8.29 13.39
N LEU A 224 14.99 8.54 12.11
CA LEU A 224 13.98 8.52 11.06
C LEU A 224 13.35 7.13 10.91
N THR A 225 14.17 6.08 10.89
CA THR A 225 13.69 4.69 10.80
C THR A 225 12.82 4.30 11.99
N LEU A 226 13.18 4.72 13.22
CA LEU A 226 12.36 4.49 14.41
C LEU A 226 11.02 5.23 14.33
N LEU A 227 11.02 6.49 13.90
CA LEU A 227 9.80 7.28 13.76
C LEU A 227 8.86 6.67 12.73
N THR A 228 9.37 6.26 11.56
CA THR A 228 8.53 5.65 10.51
C THR A 228 7.99 4.29 10.93
N SER A 229 8.80 3.45 11.58
CA SER A 229 8.32 2.15 12.06
C SER A 229 7.29 2.28 13.18
N ALA A 230 7.49 3.21 14.12
CA ALA A 230 6.51 3.50 15.17
C ALA A 230 5.19 4.02 14.56
N TYR A 231 5.29 4.94 13.59
CA TYR A 231 4.14 5.44 12.85
C TYR A 231 3.35 4.32 12.17
N SER A 232 4.02 3.42 11.46
CA SER A 232 3.37 2.29 10.78
C SER A 232 2.71 1.33 11.76
N ILE A 233 3.33 1.06 12.92
CA ILE A 233 2.72 0.22 13.96
C ILE A 233 1.46 0.88 14.52
N VAL A 234 1.52 2.18 14.82
CA VAL A 234 0.37 2.93 15.35
C VAL A 234 -0.77 2.96 14.33
N VAL A 235 -0.50 3.41 13.10
CA VAL A 235 -1.50 3.47 12.04
C VAL A 235 -2.06 2.08 11.77
N GLY A 236 -1.21 1.07 11.62
CA GLY A 236 -1.64 -0.30 11.38
C GLY A 236 -2.51 -0.85 12.51
N THR A 237 -2.23 -0.49 13.76
CA THR A 237 -3.06 -0.90 14.91
C THR A 237 -4.43 -0.22 14.86
N VAL A 238 -4.50 1.06 14.49
CA VAL A 238 -5.78 1.78 14.33
C VAL A 238 -6.64 1.13 13.25
N PHE A 239 -6.04 0.76 12.12
CA PHE A 239 -6.71 0.04 11.03
C PHE A 239 -7.17 -1.37 11.47
N LEU A 240 -6.33 -2.11 12.19
CA LEU A 240 -6.69 -3.41 12.76
C LEU A 240 -7.92 -3.36 13.66
N LEU A 241 -8.05 -2.27 14.42
CA LEU A 241 -9.19 -2.05 15.31
C LEU A 241 -10.44 -1.56 14.57
N GLY A 242 -10.38 -1.36 13.25
CA GLY A 242 -11.49 -0.83 12.45
C GLY A 242 -11.83 0.61 12.83
N SER A 243 -10.82 1.39 13.15
CA SER A 243 -10.95 2.77 13.64
C SER A 243 -10.29 3.80 12.71
N ALA A 244 -9.98 3.43 11.47
CA ALA A 244 -9.37 4.34 10.50
C ALA A 244 -10.21 5.60 10.27
N GLY A 245 -11.54 5.47 10.23
CA GLY A 245 -12.46 6.60 10.09
C GLY A 245 -12.48 7.59 11.26
N LYS A 246 -11.79 7.27 12.38
CA LYS A 246 -11.61 8.20 13.52
C LYS A 246 -10.33 9.02 13.40
N LEU A 247 -9.44 8.68 12.47
CA LEU A 247 -8.25 9.47 12.22
C LEU A 247 -8.67 10.82 11.62
N PRO A 248 -8.04 11.93 12.04
CA PRO A 248 -8.31 13.23 11.43
C PRO A 248 -7.94 13.21 9.95
N SER A 249 -8.71 13.89 9.11
CA SER A 249 -8.33 14.01 7.71
C SER A 249 -7.04 14.84 7.59
N LEU A 250 -6.08 14.38 6.79
CA LEU A 250 -4.81 15.11 6.58
C LEU A 250 -4.99 16.34 5.67
N THR A 251 -6.15 16.47 5.04
CA THR A 251 -6.43 17.50 4.02
C THR A 251 -7.68 18.35 4.30
N GLY A 252 -8.21 18.30 5.55
CA GLY A 252 -9.37 19.12 5.96
C GLY A 252 -10.70 18.61 5.44
#